data_0190483f5f760b1ed1f4e6203e26d02b
#
_entry.id   0190483f5f760b1ed1f4e6203e26d02b
#
_cell.length_a   1.000
_cell.length_b   1.000
_cell.length_c   1.000
_cell.angle_alpha   90.00
_cell.angle_beta   90.00
_cell.angle_gamma   90.00
#
_symmetry.space_group_name_H-M   'P 1'
#
loop_
_entity.id
_entity.type
_entity.pdbx_description
1 polymer ?
#
loop_
_entity_poly.entity_id
_entity_poly.type
_entity_poly.pdbx_seq_one_letter_code
_entity_poly.pdbx_strand_id
1 'polypeptide(L)'
;MSILTRILRPSRTAFAHCDGPCGVYDPASARVAAEAVLSMEKKIAALGDAMDAATVNTRTRFIAIKEQQAELTKKELDILWHDYFKPEHLEKNPDLHTTFWNAAKLCSKNKTEQDPANGEALLATIEKIHNVFWASKNREVAFYRANP
;
A
#
# COMPACT_ATOMS: atom_id res chain seq x y z
N MET A 1 -44.07 7.41 -2.41
CA MET A 1 -42.85 6.60 -2.43
C MET A 1 -43.23 5.13 -2.38
N SER A 2 -42.85 4.36 -3.40
CA SER A 2 -43.23 2.94 -3.57
C SER A 2 -42.60 2.09 -2.43
N ILE A 3 -43.34 1.06 -1.99
CA ILE A 3 -42.90 0.08 -0.99
C ILE A 3 -41.56 -0.58 -1.42
N LEU A 4 -41.37 -0.83 -2.70
CA LEU A 4 -40.14 -1.34 -3.30
C LEU A 4 -38.90 -0.45 -3.01
N THR A 5 -39.07 0.87 -3.00
CA THR A 5 -37.96 1.81 -2.73
C THR A 5 -37.50 1.75 -1.26
N ARG A 6 -38.36 1.27 -0.35
CA ARG A 6 -38.05 1.15 1.07
C ARG A 6 -37.32 -0.15 1.38
N ILE A 7 -37.55 -1.21 0.61
CA ILE A 7 -36.94 -2.54 0.78
C ILE A 7 -35.53 -2.57 0.16
N LEU A 8 -35.27 -1.76 -0.87
CA LEU A 8 -33.99 -1.73 -1.61
C LEU A 8 -33.03 -0.63 -1.11
N ARG A 9 -33.32 0.05 -0.02
CA ARG A 9 -32.35 0.99 0.56
C ARG A 9 -31.17 0.21 1.12
N PRO A 10 -29.94 0.47 0.64
CA PRO A 10 -28.76 -0.15 1.22
C PRO A 10 -28.67 0.21 2.70
N SER A 11 -28.46 -0.78 3.54
CA SER A 11 -28.30 -0.60 5.00
C SER A 11 -26.98 0.04 5.39
N ARG A 12 -26.05 0.14 4.45
CA ARG A 12 -24.75 0.77 4.62
C ARG A 12 -24.39 1.55 3.34
N THR A 13 -23.93 2.78 3.54
CA THR A 13 -23.30 3.57 2.47
C THR A 13 -21.80 3.31 2.57
N ALA A 14 -21.21 2.76 1.50
CA ALA A 14 -19.75 2.72 1.37
C ALA A 14 -19.29 4.06 0.79
N PHE A 15 -18.35 4.70 1.45
CA PHE A 15 -17.65 5.86 0.90
C PHE A 15 -16.39 5.33 0.22
N ALA A 16 -16.33 5.46 -1.10
CA ALA A 16 -15.10 5.22 -1.85
C ALA A 16 -14.12 6.36 -1.55
N HIS A 17 -12.87 6.03 -1.26
CA HIS A 17 -11.86 7.03 -0.85
C HIS A 17 -11.56 8.01 -2.00
N CYS A 18 -11.66 7.62 -3.26
CA CYS A 18 -11.13 8.38 -4.40
C CYS A 18 -12.03 8.55 -5.62
N ASP A 19 -13.26 8.07 -5.62
CA ASP A 19 -14.23 8.39 -6.69
C ASP A 19 -14.82 9.81 -6.54
N GLY A 20 -14.25 10.60 -5.65
CA GLY A 20 -14.65 11.99 -5.43
C GLY A 20 -13.76 12.96 -6.21
N PRO A 21 -14.27 14.13 -6.63
CA PRO A 21 -13.54 15.12 -7.44
C PRO A 21 -12.52 15.94 -6.62
N CYS A 22 -12.00 15.42 -5.50
CA CYS A 22 -11.13 16.19 -4.61
C CYS A 22 -9.74 16.46 -5.22
N GLY A 23 -9.25 15.59 -6.14
CA GLY A 23 -7.95 15.73 -6.80
C GLY A 23 -6.74 15.62 -5.86
N VAL A 24 -6.94 15.19 -4.62
CA VAL A 24 -5.88 15.08 -3.60
C VAL A 24 -5.31 13.68 -3.62
N TYR A 25 -4.15 13.52 -4.25
CA TYR A 25 -3.40 12.27 -4.33
C TYR A 25 -1.97 12.48 -3.82
N ASP A 26 -1.43 11.48 -3.10
CA ASP A 26 -0.05 11.48 -2.62
C ASP A 26 0.42 10.02 -2.41
N PRO A 27 1.59 9.63 -2.91
CA PRO A 27 2.18 8.31 -2.63
C PRO A 27 2.55 8.08 -1.15
N ALA A 28 2.51 9.12 -0.32
CA ALA A 28 2.89 9.04 1.09
C ALA A 28 2.07 8.00 1.88
N SER A 29 0.79 7.83 1.58
CA SER A 29 -0.07 6.82 2.24
C SER A 29 0.47 5.40 2.01
N ALA A 30 0.80 5.06 0.75
CA ALA A 30 1.40 3.77 0.41
C ALA A 30 2.77 3.58 1.06
N ARG A 31 3.60 4.63 1.09
CA ARG A 31 4.92 4.60 1.74
C ARG A 31 4.81 4.30 3.23
N VAL A 32 3.96 5.02 3.96
CA VAL A 32 3.80 4.83 5.42
C VAL A 32 3.33 3.40 5.74
N ALA A 33 2.38 2.88 4.98
CA ALA A 33 1.90 1.51 5.15
C ALA A 33 3.01 0.48 4.85
N ALA A 34 3.81 0.68 3.79
CA ALA A 34 4.92 -0.20 3.45
C ALA A 34 6.06 -0.15 4.49
N GLU A 35 6.34 1.00 5.08
CA GLU A 35 7.29 1.10 6.20
C GLU A 35 6.83 0.30 7.41
N ALA A 36 5.52 0.30 7.68
CA ALA A 36 4.95 -0.53 8.75
C ALA A 36 5.08 -2.03 8.45
N VAL A 37 4.92 -2.46 7.18
CA VAL A 37 5.19 -3.84 6.74
C VAL A 37 6.62 -4.23 7.07
N LEU A 38 7.60 -3.45 6.59
CA LEU A 38 9.03 -3.71 6.83
C LEU A 38 9.37 -3.74 8.32
N SER A 39 8.81 -2.81 9.10
CA SER A 39 9.01 -2.78 10.55
C SER A 39 8.52 -4.06 11.22
N MET A 40 7.34 -4.58 10.79
CA MET A 40 6.82 -5.85 11.34
C MET A 40 7.66 -7.03 10.91
N GLU A 41 8.16 -7.10 9.69
CA GLU A 41 9.05 -8.16 9.23
C GLU A 41 10.37 -8.19 10.04
N LYS A 42 11.00 -7.04 10.24
CA LYS A 42 12.19 -6.93 11.08
C LYS A 42 11.92 -7.39 12.51
N LYS A 43 10.77 -7.03 13.08
CA LYS A 43 10.38 -7.46 14.44
C LYS A 43 10.06 -8.95 14.52
N ILE A 44 9.42 -9.54 13.51
CA ILE A 44 9.17 -10.98 13.45
C ILE A 44 10.50 -11.74 13.36
N ALA A 45 11.41 -11.29 12.50
CA ALA A 45 12.73 -11.89 12.38
C ALA A 45 13.52 -11.84 13.71
N ALA A 46 13.42 -10.74 14.45
CA ALA A 46 14.07 -10.57 15.74
C ALA A 46 13.54 -11.48 16.86
N LEU A 47 12.34 -12.07 16.72
CA LEU A 47 11.78 -13.03 17.68
C LEU A 47 12.47 -14.42 17.59
N GLY A 48 13.21 -14.70 16.51
CA GLY A 48 13.83 -16.00 16.26
C GLY A 48 12.81 -17.15 16.29
N ASP A 49 13.22 -18.31 16.76
CA ASP A 49 12.41 -19.53 16.77
C ASP A 49 11.70 -19.81 18.10
N ALA A 50 11.69 -18.85 19.03
CA ALA A 50 11.04 -19.01 20.32
C ALA A 50 9.53 -19.28 20.18
N MET A 51 9.04 -20.29 20.93
CA MET A 51 7.66 -20.81 20.85
C MET A 51 6.93 -20.75 22.18
N ASP A 52 7.40 -19.99 23.17
CA ASP A 52 6.63 -19.75 24.38
C ASP A 52 5.35 -18.93 24.09
N ALA A 53 4.37 -19.01 24.97
CA ALA A 53 3.06 -18.41 24.75
C ALA A 53 3.10 -16.88 24.52
N ALA A 54 4.02 -16.17 25.18
CA ALA A 54 4.16 -14.73 25.03
C ALA A 54 4.74 -14.37 23.65
N THR A 55 5.76 -15.10 23.21
CA THR A 55 6.38 -14.93 21.90
C THR A 55 5.42 -15.28 20.77
N VAL A 56 4.68 -16.39 20.89
CA VAL A 56 3.67 -16.79 19.90
C VAL A 56 2.57 -15.71 19.81
N ASN A 57 2.06 -15.21 20.92
CA ASN A 57 1.07 -14.12 20.93
C ASN A 57 1.61 -12.86 20.23
N THR A 58 2.86 -12.46 20.55
CA THR A 58 3.52 -11.28 19.96
C THR A 58 3.71 -11.46 18.45
N ARG A 59 4.22 -12.61 18.01
CA ARG A 59 4.42 -12.95 16.60
C ARG A 59 3.09 -12.90 15.81
N THR A 60 2.04 -13.48 16.36
CA THR A 60 0.70 -13.47 15.75
C THR A 60 0.20 -12.04 15.53
N ARG A 61 0.39 -11.16 16.50
CA ARG A 61 0.02 -9.74 16.38
C ARG A 61 0.84 -9.01 15.32
N PHE A 62 2.14 -9.27 15.23
CA PHE A 62 3.00 -8.66 14.21
C PHE A 62 2.62 -9.13 12.80
N ILE A 63 2.31 -10.42 12.64
CA ILE A 63 1.82 -10.97 11.38
C ILE A 63 0.50 -10.30 10.98
N ALA A 64 -0.46 -10.18 11.89
CA ALA A 64 -1.74 -9.55 11.60
C ALA A 64 -1.58 -8.07 11.16
N ILE A 65 -0.71 -7.31 11.82
CA ILE A 65 -0.41 -5.92 11.43
C ILE A 65 0.28 -5.90 10.06
N LYS A 66 1.26 -6.77 9.81
CA LYS A 66 1.95 -6.89 8.51
C LYS A 66 0.95 -7.13 7.38
N GLU A 67 0.04 -8.08 7.55
CA GLU A 67 -1.03 -8.40 6.60
C GLU A 67 -1.91 -7.17 6.28
N GLN A 68 -2.40 -6.51 7.31
CA GLN A 68 -3.25 -5.32 7.18
C GLN A 68 -2.53 -4.19 6.45
N GLN A 69 -1.27 -3.93 6.80
CA GLN A 69 -0.50 -2.84 6.20
C GLN A 69 -0.09 -3.16 4.75
N ALA A 70 0.20 -4.41 4.42
CA ALA A 70 0.44 -4.84 3.04
C ALA A 70 -0.82 -4.70 2.17
N GLU A 71 -2.01 -5.00 2.71
CA GLU A 71 -3.28 -4.77 2.03
C GLU A 71 -3.54 -3.28 1.84
N LEU A 72 -3.31 -2.47 2.87
CA LEU A 72 -3.45 -1.01 2.78
C LEU A 72 -2.49 -0.44 1.74
N THR A 73 -1.22 -0.86 1.73
CA THR A 73 -0.24 -0.43 0.72
C THR A 73 -0.75 -0.71 -0.69
N LYS A 74 -1.25 -1.92 -0.92
CA LYS A 74 -1.78 -2.32 -2.23
C LYS A 74 -2.96 -1.45 -2.64
N LYS A 75 -3.90 -1.21 -1.73
CA LYS A 75 -5.07 -0.35 -1.97
C LYS A 75 -4.66 1.08 -2.33
N GLU A 76 -3.72 1.68 -1.61
CA GLU A 76 -3.25 3.04 -1.88
C GLU A 76 -2.52 3.14 -3.24
N LEU A 77 -1.80 2.09 -3.63
CA LEU A 77 -1.19 2.00 -4.95
C LEU A 77 -2.26 1.84 -6.05
N ASP A 78 -3.27 1.00 -5.83
CA ASP A 78 -4.38 0.81 -6.79
C ASP A 78 -5.14 2.12 -7.03
N ILE A 79 -5.37 2.93 -5.98
CA ILE A 79 -5.96 4.26 -6.08
C ILE A 79 -5.12 5.18 -7.00
N LEU A 80 -3.81 5.25 -6.77
CA LEU A 80 -2.93 6.05 -7.62
C LEU A 80 -2.95 5.57 -9.07
N TRP A 81 -2.93 4.26 -9.27
CA TRP A 81 -2.91 3.67 -10.61
C TRP A 81 -4.20 3.93 -11.38
N HIS A 82 -5.36 3.71 -10.78
CA HIS A 82 -6.63 3.78 -11.47
C HIS A 82 -7.20 5.20 -11.58
N ASP A 83 -6.94 6.05 -10.58
CA ASP A 83 -7.63 7.34 -10.47
C ASP A 83 -6.74 8.54 -10.81
N TYR A 84 -5.41 8.42 -10.58
CA TYR A 84 -4.49 9.52 -10.83
C TYR A 84 -3.74 9.39 -12.16
N PHE A 85 -3.10 8.25 -12.43
CA PHE A 85 -2.29 8.07 -13.63
C PHE A 85 -3.14 7.94 -14.88
N LYS A 86 -2.68 8.56 -15.98
CA LYS A 86 -3.37 8.69 -17.27
C LYS A 86 -2.47 8.25 -18.41
N PRO A 87 -2.99 8.03 -19.64
CA PRO A 87 -2.19 7.61 -20.79
C PRO A 87 -0.95 8.48 -21.03
N GLU A 88 -1.06 9.81 -20.89
CA GLU A 88 0.08 10.71 -21.07
C GLU A 88 1.25 10.47 -20.09
N HIS A 89 0.96 9.90 -18.91
CA HIS A 89 1.99 9.53 -17.94
C HIS A 89 2.72 8.24 -18.37
N LEU A 90 2.00 7.30 -18.97
CA LEU A 90 2.58 6.06 -19.51
C LEU A 90 3.46 6.32 -20.73
N GLU A 91 3.06 7.26 -21.62
CA GLU A 91 3.88 7.66 -22.76
C GLU A 91 5.25 8.18 -22.31
N LYS A 92 5.29 8.97 -21.24
CA LYS A 92 6.54 9.51 -20.66
C LYS A 92 7.31 8.49 -19.82
N ASN A 93 6.63 7.49 -19.26
CA ASN A 93 7.19 6.47 -18.37
C ASN A 93 6.67 5.09 -18.79
N PRO A 94 7.23 4.48 -19.85
CA PRO A 94 6.72 3.20 -20.41
C PRO A 94 6.70 2.05 -19.40
N ASP A 95 7.61 2.07 -18.41
CA ASP A 95 7.70 1.04 -17.38
C ASP A 95 6.71 1.22 -16.22
N LEU A 96 5.89 2.27 -16.24
CA LEU A 96 5.01 2.61 -15.13
C LEU A 96 4.01 1.49 -14.80
N HIS A 97 3.41 0.89 -15.83
CA HIS A 97 2.51 -0.26 -15.66
C HIS A 97 3.20 -1.42 -14.95
N THR A 98 4.39 -1.80 -15.42
CA THR A 98 5.18 -2.89 -14.84
C THR A 98 5.59 -2.56 -13.40
N THR A 99 5.89 -1.29 -13.12
CA THR A 99 6.25 -0.84 -11.76
C THR A 99 5.08 -1.03 -10.79
N PHE A 100 3.86 -0.63 -11.16
CA PHE A 100 2.65 -0.86 -10.33
C PHE A 100 2.33 -2.35 -10.18
N TRP A 101 2.43 -3.12 -11.28
CA TRP A 101 2.25 -4.57 -11.22
C TRP A 101 3.22 -5.24 -10.24
N ASN A 102 4.50 -4.88 -10.31
CA ASN A 102 5.52 -5.42 -9.40
C ASN A 102 5.27 -5.00 -7.95
N ALA A 103 4.89 -3.74 -7.71
CA ALA A 103 4.52 -3.27 -6.38
C ALA A 103 3.35 -4.07 -5.78
N ALA A 104 2.30 -4.32 -6.57
CA ALA A 104 1.16 -5.14 -6.14
C ALA A 104 1.55 -6.60 -5.84
N LYS A 105 2.48 -7.19 -6.62
CA LYS A 105 3.04 -8.53 -6.36
C LYS A 105 3.90 -8.55 -5.09
N LEU A 106 4.70 -7.51 -4.86
CA LEU A 106 5.48 -7.36 -3.63
C LEU A 106 4.58 -7.22 -2.40
N CYS A 107 3.46 -6.48 -2.49
CA CYS A 107 2.47 -6.46 -1.40
C CYS A 107 1.97 -7.86 -1.06
N SER A 108 1.63 -8.67 -2.08
CA SER A 108 1.18 -10.05 -1.87
C SER A 108 2.28 -10.93 -1.29
N LYS A 109 3.52 -10.77 -1.77
CA LYS A 109 4.67 -11.52 -1.28
C LYS A 109 4.97 -11.22 0.19
N ASN A 110 4.92 -9.95 0.59
CA ASN A 110 5.05 -9.54 1.98
C ASN A 110 3.96 -10.09 2.91
N LYS A 111 2.80 -10.50 2.40
CA LYS A 111 1.79 -11.21 3.21
C LYS A 111 2.22 -12.64 3.49
N THR A 112 2.68 -13.36 2.47
CA THR A 112 2.91 -14.80 2.52
C THR A 112 4.30 -15.20 3.01
N GLU A 113 5.27 -14.31 2.93
CA GLU A 113 6.67 -14.55 3.33
C GLU A 113 7.06 -13.68 4.53
N GLN A 114 8.16 -14.04 5.18
CA GLN A 114 8.70 -13.34 6.37
C GLN A 114 10.16 -12.96 6.11
N ASP A 115 10.38 -12.19 5.04
CA ASP A 115 11.71 -11.74 4.64
C ASP A 115 11.76 -10.22 4.55
N PRO A 116 12.49 -9.51 5.44
CA PRO A 116 12.64 -8.06 5.37
C PRO A 116 13.12 -7.52 4.02
N ALA A 117 13.82 -8.34 3.22
CA ALA A 117 14.24 -7.95 1.89
C ALA A 117 13.04 -7.66 0.96
N ASN A 118 11.89 -8.33 1.17
CA ASN A 118 10.66 -8.07 0.42
C ASN A 118 10.08 -6.70 0.77
N GLY A 119 10.13 -6.29 2.03
CA GLY A 119 9.71 -4.97 2.50
C GLY A 119 10.60 -3.86 1.95
N GLU A 120 11.91 -4.06 1.92
CA GLU A 120 12.85 -3.11 1.29
C GLU A 120 12.60 -3.00 -0.22
N ALA A 121 12.37 -4.11 -0.93
CA ALA A 121 12.05 -4.09 -2.35
C ALA A 121 10.73 -3.36 -2.64
N LEU A 122 9.72 -3.52 -1.77
CA LEU A 122 8.45 -2.81 -1.87
C LEU A 122 8.67 -1.30 -1.73
N LEU A 123 9.41 -0.86 -0.73
CA LEU A 123 9.72 0.56 -0.50
C LEU A 123 10.51 1.16 -1.67
N ALA A 124 11.51 0.45 -2.20
CA ALA A 124 12.26 0.90 -3.37
C ALA A 124 11.37 1.04 -4.62
N THR A 125 10.34 0.19 -4.76
CA THR A 125 9.39 0.29 -5.86
C THR A 125 8.43 1.47 -5.66
N ILE A 126 8.00 1.73 -4.42
CA ILE A 126 7.17 2.90 -4.08
C ILE A 126 7.95 4.21 -4.29
N GLU A 127 9.25 4.23 -4.00
CA GLU A 127 10.10 5.39 -4.30
C GLU A 127 10.12 5.74 -5.80
N LYS A 128 10.19 4.74 -6.68
CA LYS A 128 10.06 4.96 -8.13
C LYS A 128 8.72 5.59 -8.49
N ILE A 129 7.63 5.07 -7.93
CA ILE A 129 6.27 5.61 -8.13
C ILE A 129 6.18 7.05 -7.60
N HIS A 130 6.73 7.33 -6.43
CA HIS A 130 6.81 8.66 -5.83
C HIS A 130 7.50 9.66 -6.78
N ASN A 131 8.65 9.29 -7.31
CA ASN A 131 9.42 10.15 -8.20
C ASN A 131 8.64 10.47 -9.49
N VAL A 132 8.02 9.47 -10.11
CA VAL A 132 7.16 9.67 -11.30
C VAL A 132 5.95 10.54 -10.97
N PHE A 133 5.31 10.31 -9.82
CA PHE A 133 4.15 11.08 -9.39
C PHE A 133 4.48 12.57 -9.23
N TRP A 134 5.55 12.90 -8.51
CA TRP A 134 5.91 14.31 -8.27
C TRP A 134 6.47 14.98 -9.53
N ALA A 135 7.20 14.25 -10.36
CA ALA A 135 7.64 14.74 -11.67
C ALA A 135 6.44 15.09 -12.57
N SER A 136 5.36 14.29 -12.53
CA SER A 136 4.14 14.59 -13.31
C SER A 136 3.43 15.88 -12.89
N LYS A 137 3.68 16.34 -11.66
CA LYS A 137 3.21 17.62 -11.12
C LYS A 137 4.24 18.77 -11.27
N ASN A 138 5.34 18.54 -12.00
CA ASN A 138 6.47 19.46 -12.10
C ASN A 138 7.03 19.89 -10.73
N ARG A 139 7.09 18.95 -9.79
CA ARG A 139 7.61 19.17 -8.44
C ARG A 139 8.70 18.15 -8.14
N GLU A 140 9.72 18.59 -7.44
CA GLU A 140 10.72 17.72 -6.83
C GLU A 140 10.42 17.62 -5.33
N VAL A 141 10.09 16.42 -4.88
CA VAL A 141 9.78 16.13 -3.48
C VAL A 141 10.63 14.94 -3.06
N ALA A 142 11.47 15.14 -2.06
CA ALA A 142 12.35 14.09 -1.57
C ALA A 142 11.53 12.92 -1.00
N PHE A 143 11.95 11.70 -1.37
CA PHE A 143 11.44 10.50 -0.70
C PHE A 143 12.17 10.36 0.64
N TYR A 144 11.44 10.27 1.72
CA TYR A 144 12.01 10.07 3.05
C TYR A 144 11.35 8.87 3.73
N ARG A 145 12.06 8.27 4.66
CA ARG A 145 11.56 7.21 5.53
C ARG A 145 11.39 7.74 6.93
N ALA A 146 10.26 7.44 7.55
CA ALA A 146 9.99 7.79 8.93
C ALA A 146 10.78 6.89 9.90
N ASN A 147 11.12 5.68 9.45
CA ASN A 147 11.86 4.69 10.22
C ASN A 147 12.93 4.04 9.32
N PRO A 148 14.07 4.71 9.09
CA PRO A 148 15.14 4.26 8.19
C PRO A 148 15.86 2.99 8.68
#